data_ef65914b986716044434a961827bdd01
#
_entry.id   ef65914b986716044434a961827bdd01
#
_cell.length_a   1.000
_cell.length_b   1.000
_cell.length_c   1.000
_cell.angle_alpha   90.00
_cell.angle_beta   90.00
_cell.angle_gamma   90.00
#
_symmetry.space_group_name_H-M   'P 1'
#
loop_
_entity.id
_entity.type
_entity.pdbx_description
1 polymer ?
#
loop_
_entity_poly.entity_id
_entity_poly.type
_entity_poly.pdbx_seq_one_letter_code
_entity_poly.pdbx_strand_id
1 'polypeptide(L)'
;DHRDLHSFPTRRSSDLERLELDEALSRCVKGAAPILSKVRKYDGYTVQNLAMETWPGVYLYASVYTPRKKGKHALIICPNGHFYRGRYRKDQQQRLGTLARMGAVCVDYDLYGWGESEKQVGAGAHRTDTAHVKQAMDGLLLLDYMLKNRKDIDTNRIGVNGGSGGGTQTVLLSVLDERFTAMAPVVSLASHFDGGCPCESGKPIQLAGGGTCNAELAAMFAPRPMLVVSDGGDWTASVPTLEYPYLQRVYGFYGAKDRIVNVHLPKERHDFGPNKRNAVYDFFVKVFSLDRSKLDESKVTIEDEEMMQSRVGY
;
A
#
# COMPACT_ATOMS: atom_id res chain seq x y z
N ASP A 1 21.11 10.79 -21.78
CA ASP A 1 20.39 10.03 -22.81
C ASP A 1 18.91 10.29 -22.61
N HIS A 2 18.31 11.12 -23.51
CA HIS A 2 16.91 11.57 -23.41
C HIS A 2 15.88 10.46 -23.74
N ARG A 3 16.34 9.25 -24.07
CA ARG A 3 15.46 8.15 -24.52
C ARG A 3 14.59 7.58 -23.39
N ASP A 4 15.02 7.69 -22.14
CA ASP A 4 14.27 7.09 -21.01
C ASP A 4 13.00 7.87 -20.63
N LEU A 5 12.97 9.19 -20.83
CA LEU A 5 11.79 10.00 -20.48
C LEU A 5 10.58 9.74 -21.38
N HIS A 6 10.80 9.37 -22.64
CA HIS A 6 9.72 9.05 -23.57
C HIS A 6 9.18 7.62 -23.43
N SER A 7 9.90 6.76 -22.71
CA SER A 7 9.48 5.37 -22.49
C SER A 7 8.48 5.20 -21.34
N PHE A 8 8.42 6.13 -20.38
CA PHE A 8 7.56 6.01 -19.21
C PHE A 8 6.04 5.93 -19.53
N PRO A 9 5.45 6.81 -20.38
CA PRO A 9 4.04 6.68 -20.75
C PRO A 9 3.74 5.38 -21.49
N THR A 10 4.67 4.95 -22.35
CA THR A 10 4.53 3.70 -23.12
C THR A 10 4.63 2.46 -22.21
N ARG A 11 5.50 2.50 -21.20
CA ARG A 11 5.58 1.42 -20.19
C ARG A 11 4.29 1.31 -19.39
N ARG A 12 3.75 2.42 -18.90
CA ARG A 12 2.48 2.41 -18.16
C ARG A 12 1.36 1.77 -18.97
N SER A 13 1.27 2.09 -20.27
CA SER A 13 0.28 1.47 -21.16
C SER A 13 0.51 -0.05 -21.27
N SER A 14 1.76 -0.48 -21.46
CA SER A 14 2.08 -1.91 -21.55
C SER A 14 1.92 -2.66 -20.22
N ASP A 15 2.12 -1.98 -19.08
CA ASP A 15 1.88 -2.55 -17.76
C ASP A 15 0.40 -2.77 -17.50
N LEU A 16 -0.45 -1.82 -17.92
CA LEU A 16 -1.90 -1.95 -17.87
C LEU A 16 -2.39 -3.10 -18.76
N GLU A 17 -1.89 -3.20 -19.99
CA GLU A 17 -2.21 -4.29 -20.93
C GLU A 17 -1.78 -5.67 -20.39
N ARG A 18 -0.58 -5.77 -19.79
CA ARG A 18 -0.05 -7.03 -19.24
C ARG A 18 -0.81 -7.54 -18.02
N LEU A 19 -1.36 -6.64 -17.22
CA LEU A 19 -2.22 -7.00 -16.10
C LEU A 19 -3.66 -7.28 -16.54
N GLU A 20 -3.99 -7.12 -17.85
CA GLU A 20 -5.35 -7.26 -18.35
C GLU A 20 -6.35 -6.46 -17.50
N LEU A 21 -5.92 -5.26 -17.07
CA LEU A 21 -6.68 -4.48 -16.09
C LEU A 21 -8.04 -4.05 -16.59
N ASP A 22 -8.18 -3.74 -17.87
CA ASP A 22 -9.47 -3.37 -18.47
C ASP A 22 -10.43 -4.56 -18.43
N GLU A 23 -9.95 -5.76 -18.75
CA GLU A 23 -10.73 -6.98 -18.63
C GLU A 23 -11.05 -7.29 -17.17
N ALA A 24 -10.06 -7.20 -16.27
CA ALA A 24 -10.24 -7.37 -14.83
C ALA A 24 -11.27 -6.37 -14.28
N LEU A 25 -11.16 -5.08 -14.63
CA LEU A 25 -12.11 -4.05 -14.25
C LEU A 25 -13.54 -4.32 -14.78
N SER A 26 -13.67 -4.94 -15.96
CA SER A 26 -14.99 -5.31 -16.50
C SER A 26 -15.68 -6.40 -15.68
N ARG A 27 -14.91 -7.26 -15.02
CA ARG A 27 -15.37 -8.36 -14.18
C ARG A 27 -15.65 -7.95 -12.73
N CYS A 28 -15.11 -6.78 -12.28
CA CYS A 28 -15.28 -6.30 -10.93
C CYS A 28 -16.70 -5.82 -10.66
N VAL A 29 -17.15 -6.02 -9.42
CA VAL A 29 -18.39 -5.43 -8.92
C VAL A 29 -18.14 -3.97 -8.59
N LYS A 30 -18.76 -3.06 -9.36
CA LYS A 30 -18.59 -1.61 -9.16
C LYS A 30 -19.76 -1.05 -8.35
N GLY A 31 -19.43 -0.31 -7.28
CA GLY A 31 -20.42 0.41 -6.51
C GLY A 31 -21.25 -0.45 -5.57
N ALA A 32 -20.84 -1.68 -5.25
CA ALA A 32 -21.46 -2.46 -4.20
C ALA A 32 -21.44 -1.71 -2.88
N ALA A 33 -22.56 -1.71 -2.16
CA ALA A 33 -22.62 -1.17 -0.82
C ALA A 33 -21.82 -2.09 0.13
N PRO A 34 -20.80 -1.57 0.83
CA PRO A 34 -20.03 -2.41 1.73
C PRO A 34 -20.84 -2.77 2.98
N ILE A 35 -20.52 -3.91 3.56
CA ILE A 35 -20.98 -4.29 4.88
C ILE A 35 -20.03 -3.68 5.90
N LEU A 36 -20.56 -2.88 6.80
CA LEU A 36 -19.81 -2.13 7.79
C LEU A 36 -20.10 -2.64 9.20
N SER A 37 -19.05 -2.82 10.00
CA SER A 37 -19.19 -3.08 11.43
C SER A 37 -19.66 -1.83 12.18
N LYS A 38 -19.99 -1.98 13.48
CA LYS A 38 -20.15 -0.83 14.38
C LYS A 38 -18.84 -0.06 14.48
N VAL A 39 -18.93 1.27 14.55
CA VAL A 39 -17.77 2.14 14.77
C VAL A 39 -17.31 2.00 16.22
N ARG A 40 -16.06 1.66 16.43
CA ARG A 40 -15.39 1.60 17.73
C ARG A 40 -14.59 2.88 17.94
N LYS A 41 -14.67 3.47 19.14
CA LYS A 41 -14.06 4.77 19.46
C LYS A 41 -12.90 4.60 20.42
N TYR A 42 -11.75 5.20 20.08
CA TYR A 42 -10.51 5.16 20.85
C TYR A 42 -9.94 6.55 21.08
N ASP A 43 -8.79 6.65 21.73
CA ASP A 43 -8.11 7.91 22.01
C ASP A 43 -7.62 8.58 20.71
N GLY A 44 -8.38 9.57 20.25
CA GLY A 44 -8.08 10.39 19.07
C GLY A 44 -8.51 9.80 17.73
N TYR A 45 -8.99 8.54 17.66
CA TYR A 45 -9.42 7.91 16.42
C TYR A 45 -10.61 6.95 16.62
N THR A 46 -11.12 6.44 15.52
CA THR A 46 -12.13 5.37 15.48
C THR A 46 -11.68 4.27 14.55
N VAL A 47 -12.19 3.04 14.74
CA VAL A 47 -12.01 1.90 13.84
C VAL A 47 -13.35 1.37 13.39
N GLN A 48 -13.46 1.03 12.11
CA GLN A 48 -14.63 0.38 11.53
C GLN A 48 -14.16 -0.68 10.52
N ASN A 49 -14.65 -1.92 10.64
CA ASN A 49 -14.38 -2.94 9.64
C ASN A 49 -15.29 -2.74 8.44
N LEU A 50 -14.79 -3.10 7.28
CA LEU A 50 -15.45 -3.01 6.01
C LEU A 50 -15.26 -4.33 5.26
N ALA A 51 -16.35 -4.93 4.76
CA ALA A 51 -16.32 -5.98 3.76
C ALA A 51 -17.00 -5.46 2.50
N MET A 52 -16.27 -5.44 1.39
CA MET A 52 -16.75 -4.91 0.11
C MET A 52 -16.62 -5.97 -0.97
N GLU A 53 -17.71 -6.27 -1.64
CA GLU A 53 -17.67 -7.18 -2.78
C GLU A 53 -16.93 -6.48 -3.92
N THR A 54 -15.81 -7.06 -4.34
CA THR A 54 -14.97 -6.53 -5.42
C THR A 54 -15.02 -7.40 -6.67
N TRP A 55 -15.27 -8.68 -6.51
CA TRP A 55 -15.54 -9.64 -7.58
C TRP A 55 -16.85 -10.37 -7.27
N PRO A 56 -17.58 -10.89 -8.25
CA PRO A 56 -18.83 -11.60 -7.99
C PRO A 56 -18.66 -12.69 -6.93
N GLY A 57 -19.31 -12.50 -5.77
CA GLY A 57 -19.23 -13.39 -4.62
C GLY A 57 -17.93 -13.33 -3.82
N VAL A 58 -16.97 -12.45 -4.15
CA VAL A 58 -15.69 -12.32 -3.44
C VAL A 58 -15.55 -10.96 -2.79
N TYR A 59 -15.21 -10.96 -1.51
CA TYR A 59 -15.11 -9.76 -0.68
C TYR A 59 -13.67 -9.39 -0.36
N LEU A 60 -13.38 -8.11 -0.45
CA LEU A 60 -12.23 -7.45 0.17
C LEU A 60 -12.56 -7.18 1.64
N TYR A 61 -11.66 -7.51 2.54
CA TYR A 61 -11.79 -7.24 3.99
C TYR A 61 -10.80 -6.16 4.41
N ALA A 62 -11.32 -5.13 5.08
CA ALA A 62 -10.54 -3.97 5.47
C ALA A 62 -10.90 -3.44 6.87
N SER A 63 -10.01 -2.64 7.43
CA SER A 63 -10.25 -1.85 8.64
C SER A 63 -9.95 -0.39 8.36
N VAL A 64 -10.92 0.48 8.63
CA VAL A 64 -10.83 1.93 8.41
C VAL A 64 -10.56 2.63 9.73
N TYR A 65 -9.41 3.28 9.83
CA TYR A 65 -9.00 4.10 10.97
C TYR A 65 -9.25 5.57 10.63
N THR A 66 -10.06 6.24 11.42
CA THR A 66 -10.50 7.62 11.14
C THR A 66 -10.16 8.55 12.29
N PRO A 67 -9.52 9.72 12.04
CA PRO A 67 -9.32 10.74 13.05
C PRO A 67 -10.64 11.20 13.69
N ARG A 68 -10.64 11.42 15.00
CA ARG A 68 -11.80 12.04 15.68
C ARG A 68 -11.85 13.56 15.50
N LYS A 69 -10.74 14.17 15.10
CA LYS A 69 -10.69 15.59 14.75
C LYS A 69 -11.53 15.84 13.49
N LYS A 70 -12.36 16.88 13.52
CA LYS A 70 -13.14 17.31 12.35
C LYS A 70 -12.24 18.00 11.32
N GLY A 71 -12.60 17.93 10.05
CA GLY A 71 -11.93 18.64 8.95
C GLY A 71 -11.59 17.72 7.78
N LYS A 72 -10.76 18.21 6.89
CA LYS A 72 -10.21 17.44 5.76
C LYS A 72 -8.97 16.68 6.20
N HIS A 73 -8.89 15.40 5.82
CA HIS A 73 -7.84 14.48 6.20
C HIS A 73 -7.11 13.94 4.98
N ALA A 74 -5.83 13.68 5.11
CA ALA A 74 -5.12 12.82 4.15
C ALA A 74 -5.74 11.42 4.17
N LEU A 75 -5.70 10.71 3.04
CA LEU A 75 -6.02 9.29 2.95
C LEU A 75 -4.74 8.50 2.75
N ILE A 76 -4.55 7.42 3.51
CA ILE A 76 -3.43 6.49 3.30
C ILE A 76 -3.99 5.08 3.13
N ILE A 77 -3.84 4.51 1.96
CA ILE A 77 -4.17 3.10 1.67
C ILE A 77 -2.98 2.25 2.15
N CYS A 78 -3.26 1.21 2.92
CA CYS A 78 -2.26 0.43 3.62
C CYS A 78 -2.38 -1.07 3.29
N PRO A 79 -1.96 -1.53 2.10
CA PRO A 79 -1.98 -2.95 1.77
C PRO A 79 -1.09 -3.75 2.73
N ASN A 80 -1.57 -4.89 3.18
CA ASN A 80 -0.83 -5.79 4.05
C ASN A 80 0.21 -6.60 3.27
N GLY A 81 1.30 -6.97 3.95
CA GLY A 81 2.26 -7.96 3.47
C GLY A 81 1.92 -9.38 3.94
N HIS A 82 2.79 -10.35 3.58
CA HIS A 82 2.66 -11.77 3.97
C HIS A 82 3.07 -12.04 5.42
N PHE A 83 3.00 -11.04 6.25
CA PHE A 83 3.24 -11.23 7.66
C PHE A 83 2.08 -12.02 8.28
N TYR A 84 2.41 -13.01 9.12
CA TYR A 84 1.42 -13.83 9.81
C TYR A 84 0.36 -12.96 10.51
N ARG A 85 -0.92 -13.32 10.38
CA ARG A 85 -2.10 -12.61 10.89
C ARG A 85 -2.49 -11.32 10.16
N GLY A 86 -1.78 -10.92 9.09
CA GLY A 86 -2.21 -9.78 8.25
C GLY A 86 -2.56 -8.51 9.05
N ARG A 87 -3.73 -7.94 8.82
CA ARG A 87 -4.21 -6.71 9.47
C ARG A 87 -4.49 -6.82 10.98
N TYR A 88 -4.58 -8.03 11.54
CA TYR A 88 -4.76 -8.25 12.99
C TYR A 88 -3.48 -8.03 13.80
N ARG A 89 -2.34 -7.87 13.17
CA ARG A 89 -1.05 -7.70 13.85
C ARG A 89 -0.99 -6.41 14.65
N LYS A 90 -0.34 -6.50 15.81
CA LYS A 90 -0.14 -5.36 16.70
C LYS A 90 0.58 -4.19 16.01
N ASP A 91 1.65 -4.45 15.28
CA ASP A 91 2.44 -3.41 14.59
C ASP A 91 1.64 -2.73 13.46
N GLN A 92 0.77 -3.45 12.75
CA GLN A 92 -0.15 -2.88 11.79
C GLN A 92 -1.14 -1.93 12.47
N GLN A 93 -1.82 -2.41 13.51
CA GLN A 93 -2.78 -1.60 14.25
C GLN A 93 -2.11 -0.37 14.89
N GLN A 94 -0.91 -0.52 15.47
CA GLN A 94 -0.12 0.58 16.00
C GLN A 94 0.16 1.63 14.93
N ARG A 95 0.62 1.21 13.75
CA ARG A 95 0.90 2.13 12.65
C ARG A 95 -0.33 2.91 12.22
N LEU A 96 -1.45 2.22 11.95
CA LEU A 96 -2.65 2.86 11.45
C LEU A 96 -3.34 3.73 12.51
N GLY A 97 -3.42 3.25 13.74
CA GLY A 97 -3.97 4.01 14.86
C GLY A 97 -3.16 5.30 15.12
N THR A 98 -1.82 5.21 15.04
CA THR A 98 -0.94 6.37 15.20
C THR A 98 -1.13 7.37 14.07
N LEU A 99 -1.11 6.93 12.81
CA LEU A 99 -1.37 7.81 11.66
C LEU A 99 -2.74 8.46 11.74
N ALA A 100 -3.77 7.73 12.22
CA ALA A 100 -5.10 8.29 12.41
C ALA A 100 -5.12 9.35 13.54
N ARG A 101 -4.44 9.11 14.66
CA ARG A 101 -4.25 10.12 15.71
C ARG A 101 -3.55 11.37 15.19
N MET A 102 -2.59 11.20 14.28
CA MET A 102 -1.85 12.29 13.63
C MET A 102 -2.65 13.03 12.55
N GLY A 103 -3.82 12.53 12.17
CA GLY A 103 -4.77 13.23 11.29
C GLY A 103 -4.98 12.64 9.90
N ALA A 104 -4.55 11.41 9.62
CA ALA A 104 -4.84 10.70 8.38
C ALA A 104 -5.99 9.70 8.53
N VAL A 105 -6.85 9.58 7.54
CA VAL A 105 -7.70 8.40 7.39
C VAL A 105 -6.83 7.29 6.81
N CYS A 106 -6.75 6.17 7.50
CA CYS A 106 -5.96 5.02 7.05
C CYS A 106 -6.87 3.83 6.78
N VAL A 107 -6.63 3.12 5.70
CA VAL A 107 -7.38 1.90 5.36
C VAL A 107 -6.40 0.77 5.16
N ASP A 108 -6.49 -0.21 6.03
CA ASP A 108 -5.74 -1.46 5.98
C ASP A 108 -6.62 -2.56 5.39
N TYR A 109 -6.11 -3.36 4.46
CA TYR A 109 -6.87 -4.45 3.87
C TYR A 109 -6.03 -5.71 3.66
N ASP A 110 -6.69 -6.85 3.74
CA ASP A 110 -6.07 -8.15 3.51
C ASP A 110 -5.84 -8.39 2.02
N LEU A 111 -4.69 -8.98 1.68
CA LEU A 111 -4.42 -9.43 0.33
C LEU A 111 -5.33 -10.61 -0.04
N TYR A 112 -5.66 -10.76 -1.31
CA TYR A 112 -6.49 -11.85 -1.82
C TYR A 112 -5.91 -13.22 -1.44
N GLY A 113 -6.71 -14.04 -0.75
CA GLY A 113 -6.28 -15.35 -0.23
C GLY A 113 -5.32 -15.28 0.96
N TRP A 114 -5.27 -14.15 1.70
CA TRP A 114 -4.48 -13.97 2.92
C TRP A 114 -5.31 -13.29 4.00
N GLY A 115 -4.99 -13.50 5.28
CA GLY A 115 -5.75 -12.93 6.39
C GLY A 115 -7.21 -13.43 6.41
N GLU A 116 -8.19 -12.53 6.51
CA GLU A 116 -9.61 -12.89 6.49
C GLU A 116 -10.06 -13.43 5.13
N SER A 117 -9.46 -12.95 4.04
CA SER A 117 -9.75 -13.41 2.68
C SER A 117 -9.46 -14.90 2.49
N GLU A 118 -8.47 -15.46 3.21
CA GLU A 118 -8.17 -16.89 3.20
C GLU A 118 -9.38 -17.75 3.61
N LYS A 119 -10.20 -17.26 4.55
CA LYS A 119 -11.40 -17.98 5.03
C LYS A 119 -12.46 -18.13 3.94
N GLN A 120 -12.51 -17.20 3.00
CA GLN A 120 -13.46 -17.22 1.90
C GLN A 120 -12.96 -18.02 0.69
N VAL A 121 -11.71 -17.76 0.25
CA VAL A 121 -11.21 -18.28 -1.03
C VAL A 121 -10.14 -19.35 -0.88
N GLY A 122 -9.68 -19.60 0.34
CA GLY A 122 -8.61 -20.54 0.66
C GLY A 122 -7.20 -19.99 0.38
N ALA A 123 -6.19 -20.47 1.12
CA ALA A 123 -4.79 -20.05 0.98
C ALA A 123 -4.19 -20.35 -0.40
N GLY A 124 -4.70 -21.36 -1.10
CA GLY A 124 -4.26 -21.70 -2.45
C GLY A 124 -4.53 -20.61 -3.48
N ALA A 125 -5.61 -19.84 -3.30
CA ALA A 125 -5.97 -18.72 -4.19
C ALA A 125 -4.91 -17.62 -4.23
N HIS A 126 -4.22 -17.40 -3.13
CA HIS A 126 -3.13 -16.41 -3.04
C HIS A 126 -1.92 -16.73 -3.91
N ARG A 127 -1.69 -18.01 -4.22
CA ARG A 127 -0.53 -18.49 -4.97
C ARG A 127 -0.78 -18.64 -6.48
N THR A 128 -1.86 -18.03 -6.98
CA THR A 128 -2.22 -18.04 -8.39
C THR A 128 -1.71 -16.78 -9.11
N ASP A 129 -1.48 -16.87 -10.40
CA ASP A 129 -1.05 -15.72 -11.22
C ASP A 129 -2.10 -14.59 -11.22
N THR A 130 -3.36 -14.93 -11.01
CA THR A 130 -4.46 -13.96 -10.93
C THR A 130 -4.51 -13.20 -9.60
N ALA A 131 -3.84 -13.68 -8.55
CA ALA A 131 -3.86 -13.02 -7.23
C ALA A 131 -3.29 -11.60 -7.30
N HIS A 132 -2.23 -11.39 -8.06
CA HIS A 132 -1.60 -10.09 -8.24
C HIS A 132 -2.56 -9.05 -8.83
N VAL A 133 -3.27 -9.44 -9.89
CA VAL A 133 -4.28 -8.57 -10.55
C VAL A 133 -5.45 -8.28 -9.60
N LYS A 134 -5.94 -9.31 -8.91
CA LYS A 134 -7.06 -9.15 -7.96
C LYS A 134 -6.70 -8.19 -6.81
N GLN A 135 -5.50 -8.31 -6.26
CA GLN A 135 -5.02 -7.40 -5.21
C GLN A 135 -4.93 -5.96 -5.69
N ALA A 136 -4.45 -5.74 -6.91
CA ALA A 136 -4.40 -4.40 -7.50
C ALA A 136 -5.81 -3.83 -7.67
N MET A 137 -6.75 -4.62 -8.21
CA MET A 137 -8.15 -4.20 -8.37
C MET A 137 -8.80 -3.89 -7.03
N ASP A 138 -8.59 -4.74 -6.02
CA ASP A 138 -9.10 -4.52 -4.67
C ASP A 138 -8.65 -3.16 -4.11
N GLY A 139 -7.37 -2.84 -4.26
CA GLY A 139 -6.82 -1.56 -3.82
C GLY A 139 -7.40 -0.35 -4.56
N LEU A 140 -7.59 -0.46 -5.89
CA LEU A 140 -8.18 0.61 -6.72
C LEU A 140 -9.67 0.80 -6.42
N LEU A 141 -10.44 -0.27 -6.30
CA LEU A 141 -11.86 -0.20 -5.95
C LEU A 141 -12.08 0.35 -4.53
N LEU A 142 -11.18 0.00 -3.59
CA LEU A 142 -11.20 0.56 -2.25
C LEU A 142 -10.92 2.07 -2.27
N LEU A 143 -9.96 2.53 -3.07
CA LEU A 143 -9.68 3.95 -3.27
C LEU A 143 -10.92 4.67 -3.84
N ASP A 144 -11.55 4.12 -4.88
CA ASP A 144 -12.78 4.65 -5.47
C ASP A 144 -13.90 4.77 -4.44
N TYR A 145 -14.12 3.71 -3.63
CA TYR A 145 -15.10 3.72 -2.58
C TYR A 145 -14.84 4.84 -1.55
N MET A 146 -13.59 4.95 -1.08
CA MET A 146 -13.21 5.95 -0.09
C MET A 146 -13.45 7.38 -0.61
N LEU A 147 -13.02 7.67 -1.83
CA LEU A 147 -13.16 9.02 -2.40
C LEU A 147 -14.62 9.37 -2.73
N LYS A 148 -15.41 8.40 -3.17
CA LYS A 148 -16.83 8.62 -3.48
C LYS A 148 -17.67 8.87 -2.22
N ASN A 149 -17.40 8.12 -1.14
CA ASN A 149 -18.28 8.08 0.02
C ASN A 149 -17.79 8.93 1.21
N ARG A 150 -16.56 9.44 1.19
CA ARG A 150 -15.96 10.22 2.27
C ARG A 150 -15.69 11.66 1.85
N LYS A 151 -16.54 12.57 2.32
CA LYS A 151 -16.39 14.02 2.05
C LYS A 151 -15.28 14.68 2.89
N ASP A 152 -14.80 14.01 3.92
CA ASP A 152 -13.73 14.48 4.81
C ASP A 152 -12.31 14.15 4.29
N ILE A 153 -12.16 13.52 3.13
CA ILE A 153 -10.86 13.28 2.50
C ILE A 153 -10.42 14.51 1.69
N ASP A 154 -9.14 14.84 1.81
CA ASP A 154 -8.45 15.80 0.96
C ASP A 154 -7.80 15.05 -0.22
N THR A 155 -8.36 15.24 -1.40
CA THR A 155 -7.92 14.55 -2.63
C THR A 155 -6.52 14.94 -3.11
N ASN A 156 -5.92 15.99 -2.55
CA ASN A 156 -4.53 16.36 -2.81
C ASN A 156 -3.53 15.63 -1.90
N ARG A 157 -4.00 14.86 -0.92
CA ARG A 157 -3.17 14.16 0.06
C ARG A 157 -3.57 12.68 0.16
N ILE A 158 -3.30 11.93 -0.92
CA ILE A 158 -3.60 10.50 -1.01
C ILE A 158 -2.30 9.73 -1.07
N GLY A 159 -2.02 8.93 -0.05
CA GLY A 159 -0.82 8.11 0.05
C GLY A 159 -1.10 6.62 0.01
N VAL A 160 -0.04 5.86 -0.22
CA VAL A 160 -0.05 4.41 -0.07
C VAL A 160 1.21 3.96 0.65
N ASN A 161 1.06 3.00 1.58
CA ASN A 161 2.16 2.49 2.40
C ASN A 161 1.92 1.06 2.84
N GLY A 162 2.82 0.17 2.49
CA GLY A 162 2.80 -1.22 2.92
C GLY A 162 4.19 -1.82 3.01
N GLY A 163 4.30 -2.96 3.71
CA GLY A 163 5.56 -3.69 3.86
C GLY A 163 5.53 -5.03 3.14
N SER A 164 6.69 -5.51 2.66
CA SER A 164 6.80 -6.80 1.96
C SER A 164 5.85 -6.88 0.77
N GLY A 165 4.98 -7.85 0.65
CA GLY A 165 3.93 -7.90 -0.36
C GLY A 165 3.05 -6.66 -0.42
N GLY A 166 2.78 -6.03 0.74
CA GLY A 166 2.13 -4.73 0.80
C GLY A 166 2.97 -3.59 0.21
N GLY A 167 4.30 -3.70 0.27
CA GLY A 167 5.22 -2.78 -0.40
C GLY A 167 5.20 -2.94 -1.91
N THR A 168 5.09 -4.16 -2.41
CA THR A 168 4.89 -4.43 -3.84
C THR A 168 3.57 -3.82 -4.32
N GLN A 169 2.47 -4.01 -3.58
CA GLN A 169 1.20 -3.36 -3.88
C GLN A 169 1.28 -1.83 -3.77
N THR A 170 2.09 -1.30 -2.84
CA THR A 170 2.36 0.14 -2.73
C THR A 170 2.93 0.71 -4.02
N VAL A 171 3.94 0.06 -4.59
CA VAL A 171 4.52 0.48 -5.87
C VAL A 171 3.49 0.32 -7.00
N LEU A 172 2.85 -0.84 -7.09
CA LEU A 172 1.92 -1.14 -8.17
C LEU A 172 0.73 -0.17 -8.20
N LEU A 173 0.03 0.03 -7.09
CA LEU A 173 -1.10 0.95 -7.01
C LEU A 173 -0.71 2.37 -7.39
N SER A 174 0.48 2.82 -6.95
CA SER A 174 0.98 4.17 -7.20
C SER A 174 1.26 4.44 -8.68
N VAL A 175 1.64 3.43 -9.46
CA VAL A 175 1.91 3.58 -10.89
C VAL A 175 0.64 3.38 -11.73
N LEU A 176 -0.31 2.60 -11.23
CA LEU A 176 -1.59 2.36 -11.90
C LEU A 176 -2.56 3.55 -11.76
N ASP A 177 -2.47 4.32 -10.67
CA ASP A 177 -3.42 5.38 -10.38
C ASP A 177 -2.73 6.70 -9.99
N GLU A 178 -2.97 7.74 -10.78
CA GLU A 178 -2.36 9.07 -10.60
C GLU A 178 -2.89 9.83 -9.38
N ARG A 179 -3.99 9.39 -8.80
CA ARG A 179 -4.55 10.02 -7.60
C ARG A 179 -3.65 9.83 -6.37
N PHE A 180 -2.77 8.83 -6.36
CA PHE A 180 -1.75 8.72 -5.32
C PHE A 180 -0.70 9.82 -5.46
N THR A 181 -0.57 10.64 -4.43
CA THR A 181 0.33 11.80 -4.39
C THR A 181 1.62 11.55 -3.60
N ALA A 182 1.69 10.46 -2.82
CA ALA A 182 2.88 10.03 -2.11
C ALA A 182 2.87 8.51 -1.91
N MET A 183 4.04 7.86 -1.94
CA MET A 183 4.15 6.43 -1.63
C MET A 183 5.34 6.12 -0.70
N ALA A 184 5.18 5.06 0.09
CA ALA A 184 6.21 4.60 1.02
C ALA A 184 6.27 3.06 1.06
N PRO A 185 6.94 2.38 0.09
CA PRO A 185 7.21 0.95 0.15
C PRO A 185 8.25 0.65 1.24
N VAL A 186 7.95 -0.37 2.06
CA VAL A 186 8.80 -0.79 3.18
C VAL A 186 9.25 -2.23 2.97
N VAL A 187 10.55 -2.49 3.06
CA VAL A 187 11.20 -3.82 2.92
C VAL A 187 10.65 -4.65 1.76
N SER A 188 10.59 -4.05 0.59
CA SER A 188 10.00 -4.65 -0.61
C SER A 188 10.77 -4.33 -1.89
N LEU A 189 11.12 -3.06 -2.08
CA LEU A 189 11.67 -2.59 -3.35
C LEU A 189 13.09 -3.12 -3.56
N ALA A 190 13.27 -3.89 -4.63
CA ALA A 190 14.58 -4.34 -5.12
C ALA A 190 14.50 -4.70 -6.60
N SER A 191 15.56 -4.44 -7.34
CA SER A 191 15.64 -4.72 -8.79
C SER A 191 15.84 -6.20 -9.12
N HIS A 192 16.42 -6.95 -8.19
CA HIS A 192 16.76 -8.38 -8.33
C HIS A 192 15.82 -9.30 -7.54
N PHE A 193 14.78 -8.76 -6.93
CA PHE A 193 13.85 -9.57 -6.14
C PHE A 193 12.96 -10.41 -7.05
N ASP A 194 13.19 -11.69 -6.99
CA ASP A 194 12.35 -12.72 -7.61
C ASP A 194 11.58 -13.44 -6.50
N GLY A 195 10.60 -12.73 -5.95
CA GLY A 195 9.91 -13.10 -4.72
C GLY A 195 9.32 -14.49 -4.68
N GLY A 196 9.22 -15.06 -3.50
CA GLY A 196 8.70 -16.40 -3.24
C GLY A 196 7.21 -16.58 -3.46
N CYS A 197 6.46 -15.49 -3.66
CA CYS A 197 5.02 -15.51 -3.94
C CYS A 197 4.72 -14.86 -5.30
N PRO A 198 3.93 -15.49 -6.18
CA PRO A 198 3.51 -14.89 -7.46
C PRO A 198 2.89 -13.50 -7.33
N CYS A 199 2.22 -13.22 -6.21
CA CYS A 199 1.62 -11.92 -5.94
C CYS A 199 2.65 -10.79 -5.66
N GLU A 200 3.90 -11.14 -5.34
CA GLU A 200 4.99 -10.18 -5.13
C GLU A 200 5.93 -10.10 -6.33
N SER A 201 6.29 -11.24 -6.89
CA SER A 201 7.16 -11.30 -8.06
C SER A 201 6.49 -10.70 -9.30
N GLY A 202 5.16 -10.57 -9.28
CA GLY A 202 4.40 -9.88 -10.31
C GLY A 202 4.73 -10.36 -11.71
N LYS A 203 4.89 -11.67 -11.91
CA LYS A 203 5.34 -12.25 -13.19
C LYS A 203 4.70 -11.62 -14.43
N PRO A 204 3.38 -11.34 -14.47
CA PRO A 204 2.80 -10.66 -15.61
C PRO A 204 3.39 -9.26 -15.82
N ILE A 205 3.51 -8.45 -14.77
CA ILE A 205 4.01 -7.07 -14.89
C ILE A 205 5.52 -7.02 -15.12
N GLN A 206 6.29 -7.97 -14.57
CA GLN A 206 7.73 -8.06 -14.82
C GLN A 206 8.07 -8.37 -16.27
N LEU A 207 7.14 -8.94 -17.03
CA LEU A 207 7.28 -9.19 -18.47
C LEU A 207 6.86 -7.99 -19.32
N ALA A 208 6.29 -6.93 -18.73
CA ALA A 208 5.88 -5.74 -19.44
C ALA A 208 7.06 -5.04 -20.12
N GLY A 209 6.82 -4.45 -21.30
CA GLY A 209 7.82 -3.68 -22.02
C GLY A 209 9.11 -4.43 -22.37
N GLY A 210 9.09 -5.78 -22.42
CA GLY A 210 10.28 -6.61 -22.66
C GLY A 210 11.07 -6.97 -21.42
N GLY A 211 10.47 -6.78 -20.25
CA GLY A 211 11.03 -7.05 -18.93
C GLY A 211 11.22 -5.78 -18.10
N THR A 212 10.83 -5.84 -16.85
CA THR A 212 10.96 -4.74 -15.87
C THR A 212 11.25 -5.27 -14.48
N CYS A 213 11.51 -4.38 -13.53
CA CYS A 213 11.71 -4.70 -12.12
C CYS A 213 11.02 -3.67 -11.22
N ASN A 214 10.91 -3.98 -9.94
CA ASN A 214 10.23 -3.11 -8.97
C ASN A 214 10.85 -1.70 -8.90
N ALA A 215 12.16 -1.56 -9.09
CA ALA A 215 12.83 -0.25 -9.09
C ALA A 215 12.43 0.59 -10.30
N GLU A 216 12.29 -0.02 -11.48
CA GLU A 216 11.85 0.67 -12.70
C GLU A 216 10.37 1.06 -12.59
N LEU A 217 9.52 0.19 -12.03
CA LEU A 217 8.14 0.53 -11.73
C LEU A 217 8.06 1.71 -10.76
N ALA A 218 8.83 1.67 -9.68
CA ALA A 218 8.87 2.77 -8.71
C ALA A 218 9.36 4.08 -9.34
N ALA A 219 10.29 4.03 -10.30
CA ALA A 219 10.77 5.20 -11.01
C ALA A 219 9.65 5.93 -11.79
N MET A 220 8.60 5.22 -12.23
CA MET A 220 7.44 5.82 -12.90
C MET A 220 6.64 6.77 -11.99
N PHE A 221 6.87 6.71 -10.68
CA PHE A 221 6.21 7.59 -9.72
C PHE A 221 6.83 9.02 -9.68
N ALA A 222 8.04 9.19 -10.20
CA ALA A 222 8.68 10.51 -10.26
C ALA A 222 7.81 11.55 -11.00
N PRO A 223 7.78 12.80 -10.55
CA PRO A 223 8.51 13.41 -9.43
C PRO A 223 7.74 13.46 -8.09
N ARG A 224 6.72 12.60 -7.89
CA ARG A 224 5.91 12.59 -6.67
C ARG A 224 6.73 12.10 -5.46
N PRO A 225 6.46 12.59 -4.24
CA PRO A 225 7.20 12.19 -3.04
C PRO A 225 7.22 10.68 -2.78
N MET A 226 8.42 10.12 -2.57
CA MET A 226 8.64 8.70 -2.29
C MET A 226 9.58 8.51 -1.10
N LEU A 227 9.20 7.62 -0.19
CA LEU A 227 10.08 7.04 0.81
C LEU A 227 10.33 5.57 0.48
N VAL A 228 11.58 5.15 0.39
CA VAL A 228 11.96 3.74 0.34
C VAL A 228 12.57 3.37 1.68
N VAL A 229 11.95 2.43 2.40
CA VAL A 229 12.53 1.87 3.64
C VAL A 229 13.11 0.50 3.33
N SER A 230 14.40 0.32 3.64
CA SER A 230 15.17 -0.89 3.38
C SER A 230 15.92 -1.35 4.62
N ASP A 231 16.32 -2.62 4.67
CA ASP A 231 17.14 -3.13 5.77
C ASP A 231 18.28 -4.04 5.26
N GLY A 232 19.17 -4.41 6.19
CA GLY A 232 20.32 -5.24 5.87
C GLY A 232 20.05 -6.74 5.98
N GLY A 233 18.88 -7.15 6.47
CA GLY A 233 18.55 -8.54 6.75
C GLY A 233 17.65 -9.20 5.71
N ASP A 234 17.37 -8.52 4.59
CA ASP A 234 16.57 -9.06 3.48
C ASP A 234 17.12 -8.62 2.11
N TRP A 235 16.37 -8.89 1.05
CA TRP A 235 16.73 -8.53 -0.33
C TRP A 235 16.81 -7.03 -0.59
N THR A 236 16.32 -6.18 0.32
CA THR A 236 16.43 -4.72 0.20
C THR A 236 17.79 -4.18 0.69
N ALA A 237 18.71 -5.04 1.10
CA ALA A 237 20.07 -4.66 1.51
C ALA A 237 20.85 -3.92 0.41
N SER A 238 20.54 -4.18 -0.87
CA SER A 238 21.15 -3.50 -2.02
C SER A 238 20.66 -2.08 -2.27
N VAL A 239 19.49 -1.71 -1.72
CA VAL A 239 18.83 -0.44 -2.03
C VAL A 239 19.74 0.79 -1.94
N PRO A 240 20.56 0.97 -0.89
CA PRO A 240 21.41 2.15 -0.77
C PRO A 240 22.45 2.32 -1.89
N THR A 241 22.88 1.20 -2.47
CA THR A 241 24.01 1.19 -3.42
C THR A 241 23.58 0.92 -4.86
N LEU A 242 22.40 0.37 -5.08
CA LEU A 242 21.91 -0.02 -6.41
C LEU A 242 20.62 0.73 -6.78
N GLU A 243 19.51 0.46 -6.11
CA GLU A 243 18.19 0.96 -6.51
C GLU A 243 18.02 2.45 -6.21
N TYR A 244 18.44 2.91 -5.04
CA TYR A 244 18.27 4.32 -4.65
C TYR A 244 19.08 5.28 -5.53
N PRO A 245 20.36 5.04 -5.88
CA PRO A 245 21.08 5.86 -6.84
C PRO A 245 20.40 5.91 -8.22
N TYR A 246 19.84 4.79 -8.68
CA TYR A 246 19.08 4.77 -9.93
C TYR A 246 17.84 5.66 -9.83
N LEU A 247 17.04 5.50 -8.79
CA LEU A 247 15.85 6.32 -8.56
C LEU A 247 16.19 7.80 -8.41
N GLN A 248 17.26 8.14 -7.68
CA GLN A 248 17.73 9.52 -7.56
C GLN A 248 18.13 10.13 -8.91
N ARG A 249 18.73 9.34 -9.81
CA ARG A 249 19.03 9.79 -11.17
C ARG A 249 17.75 10.12 -11.93
N VAL A 250 16.74 9.25 -11.88
CA VAL A 250 15.44 9.49 -12.55
C VAL A 250 14.76 10.73 -11.97
N TYR A 251 14.69 10.87 -10.65
CA TYR A 251 14.15 12.07 -9.99
C TYR A 251 14.94 13.34 -10.36
N GLY A 252 16.24 13.18 -10.61
CA GLY A 252 17.10 14.26 -11.06
C GLY A 252 16.73 14.85 -12.42
N PHE A 253 16.18 14.05 -13.33
CA PHE A 253 15.67 14.52 -14.61
C PHE A 253 14.50 15.51 -14.48
N TYR A 254 13.78 15.42 -13.36
CA TYR A 254 12.68 16.32 -13.00
C TYR A 254 13.09 17.45 -12.05
N GLY A 255 14.38 17.56 -11.67
CA GLY A 255 14.83 18.50 -10.65
C GLY A 255 14.29 18.22 -9.24
N ALA A 256 13.91 16.96 -8.95
CA ALA A 256 13.15 16.57 -7.76
C ALA A 256 13.85 15.53 -6.87
N LYS A 257 15.20 15.52 -6.86
CA LYS A 257 15.99 14.58 -6.04
C LYS A 257 15.67 14.63 -4.55
N ASP A 258 15.23 15.78 -4.05
CA ASP A 258 14.82 16.00 -2.66
C ASP A 258 13.47 15.38 -2.31
N ARG A 259 12.71 14.93 -3.30
CA ARG A 259 11.40 14.28 -3.12
C ARG A 259 11.48 12.77 -2.95
N ILE A 260 12.65 12.18 -3.14
CA ILE A 260 12.87 10.76 -2.84
C ILE A 260 13.87 10.61 -1.69
N VAL A 261 13.54 9.75 -0.74
CA VAL A 261 14.35 9.45 0.44
C VAL A 261 14.48 7.94 0.59
N ASN A 262 15.70 7.47 0.92
CA ASN A 262 15.91 6.11 1.42
C ASN A 262 16.26 6.17 2.91
N VAL A 263 15.53 5.41 3.72
CA VAL A 263 15.90 5.10 5.10
C VAL A 263 16.34 3.65 5.12
N HIS A 264 17.64 3.43 5.27
CA HIS A 264 18.25 2.10 5.34
C HIS A 264 18.61 1.73 6.78
N LEU A 265 18.20 0.55 7.22
CA LEU A 265 18.38 0.03 8.57
C LEU A 265 19.27 -1.23 8.53
N PRO A 266 20.61 -1.08 8.45
CA PRO A 266 21.52 -2.17 8.08
C PRO A 266 21.61 -3.32 9.08
N LYS A 267 21.15 -3.11 10.33
CA LYS A 267 21.15 -4.11 11.41
C LYS A 267 19.77 -4.71 11.68
N GLU A 268 18.77 -4.29 10.94
CA GLU A 268 17.41 -4.81 11.08
C GLU A 268 17.14 -5.94 10.07
N ARG A 269 16.05 -6.65 10.28
CA ARG A 269 15.60 -7.77 9.46
C ARG A 269 14.20 -7.50 8.91
N HIS A 270 13.74 -8.40 8.06
CA HIS A 270 12.46 -8.31 7.36
C HIS A 270 11.26 -8.29 8.31
N ASP A 271 10.89 -7.08 8.73
CA ASP A 271 9.72 -6.81 9.57
C ASP A 271 9.18 -5.39 9.30
N PHE A 272 8.15 -5.00 10.05
CA PHE A 272 7.68 -3.61 10.08
C PHE A 272 7.88 -3.02 11.50
N GLY A 273 9.13 -3.11 11.98
CA GLY A 273 9.56 -2.70 13.31
C GLY A 273 9.42 -1.20 13.58
N PRO A 274 9.67 -0.77 14.83
CA PRO A 274 9.46 0.61 15.26
C PRO A 274 10.22 1.64 14.43
N ASN A 275 11.48 1.37 14.07
CA ASN A 275 12.28 2.32 13.30
C ASN A 275 11.74 2.51 11.88
N LYS A 276 11.25 1.44 11.25
CA LYS A 276 10.59 1.49 9.95
C LYS A 276 9.28 2.28 10.02
N ARG A 277 8.47 2.07 11.08
CA ARG A 277 7.24 2.84 11.31
C ARG A 277 7.54 4.32 11.55
N ASN A 278 8.58 4.64 12.34
CA ASN A 278 8.98 6.02 12.56
C ASN A 278 9.39 6.73 11.27
N ALA A 279 10.13 6.06 10.37
CA ALA A 279 10.46 6.61 9.06
C ALA A 279 9.19 6.93 8.24
N VAL A 280 8.18 6.05 8.29
CA VAL A 280 6.89 6.28 7.63
C VAL A 280 6.12 7.44 8.26
N TYR A 281 6.11 7.56 9.59
CA TYR A 281 5.46 8.67 10.27
C TYR A 281 6.10 10.01 9.89
N ASP A 282 7.43 10.10 9.94
CA ASP A 282 8.17 11.31 9.59
C ASP A 282 7.96 11.72 8.13
N PHE A 283 7.91 10.74 7.24
CA PHE A 283 7.60 10.99 5.84
C PHE A 283 6.22 11.61 5.65
N PHE A 284 5.16 11.01 6.22
CA PHE A 284 3.81 11.54 6.07
C PHE A 284 3.57 12.83 6.86
N VAL A 285 4.29 13.07 7.97
CA VAL A 285 4.35 14.40 8.61
C VAL A 285 4.83 15.43 7.61
N LYS A 286 5.94 15.16 6.93
CA LYS A 286 6.54 16.08 5.97
C LYS A 286 5.64 16.33 4.75
N VAL A 287 5.13 15.27 4.14
CA VAL A 287 4.43 15.39 2.83
C VAL A 287 2.95 15.71 2.96
N PHE A 288 2.29 15.33 4.08
CA PHE A 288 0.86 15.54 4.29
C PHE A 288 0.55 16.50 5.45
N SER A 289 1.57 17.07 6.08
CA SER A 289 1.43 17.97 7.23
C SER A 289 0.63 17.34 8.37
N LEU A 290 0.92 16.07 8.69
CA LEU A 290 0.30 15.40 9.83
C LEU A 290 0.82 15.98 11.15
N ASP A 291 0.01 15.88 12.21
CA ASP A 291 0.35 16.41 13.54
C ASP A 291 1.31 15.48 14.29
N ARG A 292 2.62 15.75 14.20
CA ARG A 292 3.66 14.99 14.87
C ARG A 292 3.51 14.95 16.41
N SER A 293 2.86 15.94 17.02
CA SER A 293 2.66 15.96 18.48
C SER A 293 1.75 14.82 18.96
N LYS A 294 1.04 14.16 18.05
CA LYS A 294 0.16 13.01 18.32
C LYS A 294 0.83 11.66 18.07
N LEU A 295 2.11 11.65 17.70
CA LEU A 295 2.87 10.41 17.52
C LEU A 295 3.13 9.77 18.89
N ASP A 296 2.35 8.75 19.21
CA ASP A 296 2.48 7.95 20.41
C ASP A 296 1.78 6.60 20.20
N GLU A 297 2.55 5.57 19.88
CA GLU A 297 2.02 4.22 19.63
C GLU A 297 1.42 3.57 20.88
N SER A 298 1.83 4.00 22.08
CA SER A 298 1.30 3.47 23.35
C SER A 298 -0.17 3.83 23.58
N LYS A 299 -0.67 4.84 22.88
CA LYS A 299 -2.08 5.28 22.92
C LYS A 299 -2.98 4.53 21.94
N VAL A 300 -2.43 3.62 21.16
CA VAL A 300 -3.22 2.80 20.24
C VAL A 300 -3.74 1.57 20.95
N THR A 301 -5.05 1.41 20.98
CA THR A 301 -5.70 0.20 21.48
C THR A 301 -5.56 -0.91 20.44
N ILE A 302 -5.05 -2.04 20.86
CA ILE A 302 -4.91 -3.24 20.01
C ILE A 302 -6.16 -4.09 20.18
N GLU A 303 -6.93 -4.22 19.09
CA GLU A 303 -8.09 -5.08 19.03
C GLU A 303 -7.67 -6.54 18.81
N ASP A 304 -8.44 -7.47 19.34
CA ASP A 304 -8.28 -8.87 19.02
C ASP A 304 -8.82 -9.21 17.62
N GLU A 305 -8.50 -10.39 17.16
CA GLU A 305 -8.88 -10.84 15.82
C GLU A 305 -10.39 -10.92 15.66
N GLU A 306 -11.11 -11.33 16.71
CA GLU A 306 -12.57 -11.47 16.67
C GLU A 306 -13.27 -10.12 16.43
N MET A 307 -12.77 -9.05 17.05
CA MET A 307 -13.27 -7.69 16.84
C MET A 307 -12.99 -7.15 15.45
N MET A 308 -11.91 -7.60 14.82
CA MET A 308 -11.47 -7.11 13.52
C MET A 308 -12.05 -7.90 12.34
N GLN A 309 -12.62 -9.09 12.55
CA GLN A 309 -13.26 -9.87 11.50
C GLN A 309 -14.59 -9.25 11.07
N SER A 310 -14.84 -9.27 9.77
CA SER A 310 -16.12 -8.84 9.17
C SER A 310 -17.13 -9.97 9.11
N ARG A 311 -16.68 -11.22 9.04
CA ARG A 311 -17.50 -12.45 9.00
C ARG A 311 -18.55 -12.45 7.90
N VAL A 312 -18.14 -12.04 6.71
CA VAL A 312 -19.01 -11.95 5.52
C VAL A 312 -18.47 -12.89 4.45
N GLY A 313 -19.34 -13.63 3.81
CA GLY A 313 -19.00 -14.47 2.65
C GLY A 313 -18.33 -15.82 2.99
N TYR A 314 -18.32 -16.23 4.27
CA TYR A 314 -17.85 -17.56 4.72
C TYR A 314 -18.56 -17.99 5.99
#